data_c41501d48b76fd5d92fe6464a998de75
#
_entry.id   c41501d48b76fd5d92fe6464a998de75
#
_cell.length_a   1.000
_cell.length_b   1.000
_cell.length_c   1.000
_cell.angle_alpha   90.00
_cell.angle_beta   90.00
_cell.angle_gamma   90.00
#
_symmetry.space_group_name_H-M   'P 1'
#
loop_
_entity.id
_entity.type
_entity.pdbx_description
1 polymer ?
#
loop_
_entity_poly.entity_id
_entity_poly.type
_entity_poly.pdbx_seq_one_letter_code
_entity_poly.pdbx_strand_id
1 'polypeptide(L)'
;MLNKKDFLKYASKLAFPIMIQNLIGTLVNIADTVMLGYVSQTAMSASSLANQYTFILFCLYYGMATGTSVLCAQYWGKGDKKTVERILGLAERISLIVSLIFFVISFTMPVTVMKIFTNSPDTIAAGSEYLKVISFSFMFMGFSQVFMSALRSIGKIMLPSITYIVSLCVNVLCNATFIFGLFGFPKLGVTGVALGTVIARITEVFICLIYSLNSSDVRFRIKYFFAKSGILFQDFMKIATPAVINDVVWSFATSAFAAILGHIGDDMVAANAVAVMVVNIGAIACRGFSNATTIIISQELGKDQIDTAGEYGKRMLRITLAVSLIGCVIILAIRPLILDFYRDKLTETALSYLSIFIIMTTWRLVGEGINTCLICGCFRGGGDSRFGMIVDSIFMWLVAVPATFLAAYVFKLPPVWVYFVMTLDEFEKMPVVFIHYFRKKWLTNITRDFD
;
A
#
# COMPACT_ATOMS: atom_id res chain seq x y z
N MET A 1 -12.13 -1.11 -28.98
CA MET A 1 -11.41 -0.03 -28.26
C MET A 1 -12.39 1.07 -27.89
N LEU A 2 -12.43 1.49 -26.60
CA LEU A 2 -13.31 2.59 -26.15
C LEU A 2 -12.81 3.93 -26.71
N ASN A 3 -13.73 4.87 -26.95
CA ASN A 3 -13.36 6.23 -27.29
C ASN A 3 -12.71 6.93 -26.05
N LYS A 4 -12.12 8.13 -26.23
CA LYS A 4 -11.39 8.79 -25.14
C LYS A 4 -12.28 9.13 -23.94
N LYS A 5 -13.52 9.59 -24.17
CA LYS A 5 -14.45 10.00 -23.12
C LYS A 5 -14.98 8.81 -22.32
N ASP A 6 -15.35 7.73 -23.01
CA ASP A 6 -15.85 6.51 -22.37
C ASP A 6 -14.72 5.79 -21.61
N PHE A 7 -13.49 5.82 -22.16
CA PHE A 7 -12.32 5.29 -21.48
C PHE A 7 -12.03 6.05 -20.17
N LEU A 8 -12.05 7.38 -20.20
CA LEU A 8 -11.85 8.18 -19.00
C LEU A 8 -12.91 7.87 -17.94
N LYS A 9 -14.19 7.78 -18.35
CA LYS A 9 -15.29 7.40 -17.45
C LYS A 9 -15.08 6.01 -16.86
N TYR A 10 -14.63 5.05 -17.65
CA TYR A 10 -14.34 3.69 -17.21
C TYR A 10 -13.15 3.66 -16.23
N ALA A 11 -12.03 4.29 -16.57
CA ALA A 11 -10.86 4.39 -15.73
C ALA A 11 -11.16 5.09 -14.39
N SER A 12 -11.90 6.21 -14.42
CA SER A 12 -12.29 6.92 -13.20
C SER A 12 -13.26 6.11 -12.34
N LYS A 13 -14.18 5.35 -12.95
CA LYS A 13 -15.10 4.45 -12.22
C LYS A 13 -14.32 3.37 -11.43
N LEU A 14 -13.16 2.95 -11.95
CA LEU A 14 -12.29 2.00 -11.25
C LEU A 14 -11.39 2.71 -10.23
N ALA A 15 -10.73 3.82 -10.62
CA ALA A 15 -9.74 4.49 -9.80
C ALA A 15 -10.34 5.18 -8.57
N PHE A 16 -11.47 5.88 -8.72
CA PHE A 16 -12.04 6.71 -7.65
C PHE A 16 -12.42 5.92 -6.39
N PRO A 17 -13.11 4.78 -6.47
CA PRO A 17 -13.37 3.95 -5.29
C PRO A 17 -12.08 3.42 -4.64
N ILE A 18 -11.04 3.07 -5.43
CA ILE A 18 -9.75 2.62 -4.90
C ILE A 18 -9.03 3.76 -4.16
N MET A 19 -9.11 4.98 -4.68
CA MET A 19 -8.60 6.18 -3.99
C MET A 19 -9.28 6.38 -2.64
N ILE A 20 -10.61 6.27 -2.60
CA ILE A 20 -11.38 6.35 -1.34
C ILE A 20 -10.94 5.26 -0.36
N GLN A 21 -10.75 4.02 -0.81
CA GLN A 21 -10.27 2.93 0.04
C GLN A 21 -8.90 3.25 0.65
N ASN A 22 -7.95 3.75 -0.14
CA ASN A 22 -6.62 4.15 0.33
C ASN A 22 -6.70 5.32 1.34
N LEU A 23 -7.59 6.29 1.08
CA LEU A 23 -7.82 7.41 1.99
C LEU A 23 -8.41 6.92 3.33
N ILE A 24 -9.42 6.05 3.29
CA ILE A 24 -10.03 5.47 4.47
C ILE A 24 -8.99 4.68 5.29
N GLY A 25 -8.14 3.87 4.63
CA GLY A 25 -7.06 3.17 5.32
C GLY A 25 -6.12 4.11 6.07
N THR A 26 -5.79 5.24 5.48
CA THR A 26 -4.98 6.29 6.13
C THR A 26 -5.73 6.91 7.32
N LEU A 27 -7.02 7.19 7.16
CA LEU A 27 -7.86 7.76 8.23
C LEU A 27 -8.00 6.80 9.42
N VAL A 28 -8.11 5.48 9.19
CA VAL A 28 -8.12 4.48 10.28
C VAL A 28 -6.84 4.58 11.11
N ASN A 29 -5.68 4.59 10.46
CA ASN A 29 -4.40 4.67 11.16
C ASN A 29 -4.24 5.97 11.95
N ILE A 30 -4.72 7.09 11.41
CA ILE A 30 -4.73 8.39 12.11
C ILE A 30 -5.67 8.33 13.32
N ALA A 31 -6.89 7.81 13.15
CA ALA A 31 -7.88 7.69 14.22
C ALA A 31 -7.33 6.83 15.38
N ASP A 32 -6.76 5.66 15.07
CA ASP A 32 -6.15 4.78 16.08
C ASP A 32 -5.03 5.51 16.86
N THR A 33 -4.15 6.22 16.15
CA THR A 33 -3.04 6.97 16.78
C THR A 33 -3.55 8.10 17.67
N VAL A 34 -4.51 8.88 17.19
CA VAL A 34 -5.11 9.98 17.96
C VAL A 34 -5.82 9.45 19.20
N MET A 35 -6.61 8.39 19.06
CA MET A 35 -7.35 7.79 20.17
C MET A 35 -6.40 7.18 21.21
N LEU A 36 -5.29 6.58 20.81
CA LEU A 36 -4.25 6.10 21.73
C LEU A 36 -3.54 7.24 22.47
N GLY A 37 -3.42 8.42 21.86
CA GLY A 37 -2.90 9.62 22.51
C GLY A 37 -3.69 10.03 23.75
N TYR A 38 -5.00 9.75 23.80
CA TYR A 38 -5.84 9.99 24.98
C TYR A 38 -5.63 8.95 26.09
N VAL A 39 -5.02 7.80 25.81
CA VAL A 39 -4.73 6.77 26.81
C VAL A 39 -3.43 7.13 27.56
N SER A 40 -2.31 7.14 26.86
CA SER A 40 -1.01 7.57 27.38
C SER A 40 0.03 7.67 26.26
N GLN A 41 1.11 8.43 26.49
CA GLN A 41 2.25 8.49 25.58
C GLN A 41 2.91 7.12 25.40
N THR A 42 3.04 6.34 26.47
CA THR A 42 3.56 4.96 26.43
C THR A 42 2.70 4.05 25.55
N ALA A 43 1.37 4.16 25.64
CA ALA A 43 0.43 3.41 24.83
C ALA A 43 0.57 3.73 23.34
N MET A 44 0.69 5.00 23.00
CA MET A 44 0.89 5.45 21.62
C MET A 44 2.22 4.97 21.07
N SER A 45 3.32 5.07 21.83
CA SER A 45 4.64 4.57 21.42
C SER A 45 4.65 3.06 21.26
N ALA A 46 4.05 2.32 22.20
CA ALA A 46 3.99 0.87 22.16
C ALA A 46 3.23 0.34 20.93
N SER A 47 2.06 0.92 20.63
CA SER A 47 1.28 0.53 19.45
C SER A 47 1.99 0.92 18.15
N SER A 48 2.64 2.09 18.10
CA SER A 48 3.40 2.52 16.93
C SER A 48 4.53 1.54 16.60
N LEU A 49 5.28 1.08 17.60
CA LEU A 49 6.36 0.10 17.42
C LEU A 49 5.80 -1.29 17.06
N ALA A 50 4.73 -1.73 17.68
CA ALA A 50 4.05 -2.99 17.31
C ALA A 50 3.52 -2.95 15.87
N ASN A 51 3.06 -1.78 15.41
CA ASN A 51 2.61 -1.59 14.04
C ASN A 51 3.74 -1.66 13.01
N GLN A 52 5.01 -1.44 13.37
CA GLN A 52 6.15 -1.71 12.46
C GLN A 52 6.23 -3.20 12.10
N TYR A 53 6.01 -4.08 13.07
CA TYR A 53 5.93 -5.52 12.80
C TYR A 53 4.72 -5.88 11.93
N THR A 54 3.55 -5.32 12.22
CA THR A 54 2.34 -5.50 11.42
C THR A 54 2.50 -4.96 10.00
N PHE A 55 3.29 -3.91 9.82
CA PHE A 55 3.58 -3.35 8.50
C PHE A 55 4.35 -4.32 7.59
N ILE A 56 5.28 -5.10 8.14
CA ILE A 56 5.97 -6.17 7.38
C ILE A 56 4.94 -7.17 6.83
N LEU A 57 4.01 -7.59 7.68
CA LEU A 57 2.93 -8.49 7.28
C LEU A 57 2.02 -7.85 6.20
N PHE A 58 1.74 -6.56 6.35
CA PHE A 58 0.95 -5.81 5.35
C PHE A 58 1.63 -5.78 3.98
N CYS A 59 2.96 -5.62 3.91
CA CYS A 59 3.71 -5.70 2.65
C CYS A 59 3.57 -7.07 1.99
N LEU A 60 3.60 -8.15 2.79
CA LEU A 60 3.37 -9.51 2.28
C LEU A 60 1.97 -9.66 1.69
N TYR A 61 0.93 -9.18 2.39
CA TYR A 61 -0.43 -9.21 1.87
C TYR A 61 -0.62 -8.36 0.63
N TYR A 62 0.04 -7.20 0.55
CA TYR A 62 -0.05 -6.34 -0.62
C TYR A 62 0.54 -7.00 -1.87
N GLY A 63 1.68 -7.68 -1.73
CA GLY A 63 2.26 -8.47 -2.82
C GLY A 63 1.38 -9.66 -3.24
N MET A 64 0.79 -10.38 -2.27
CA MET A 64 -0.18 -11.45 -2.56
C MET A 64 -1.44 -10.93 -3.23
N ALA A 65 -1.97 -9.79 -2.77
CA ALA A 65 -3.10 -9.11 -3.38
C ALA A 65 -2.78 -8.67 -4.83
N THR A 66 -1.54 -8.23 -5.09
CA THR A 66 -1.07 -7.91 -6.46
C THR A 66 -1.07 -9.14 -7.34
N GLY A 67 -0.49 -10.26 -6.89
CA GLY A 67 -0.51 -11.53 -7.63
C GLY A 67 -1.93 -12.01 -7.92
N THR A 68 -2.81 -11.95 -6.92
CA THR A 68 -4.23 -12.26 -7.05
C THR A 68 -4.91 -11.35 -8.09
N SER A 69 -4.67 -10.04 -8.00
CA SER A 69 -5.30 -9.06 -8.90
C SER A 69 -4.93 -9.30 -10.35
N VAL A 70 -3.65 -9.48 -10.64
CA VAL A 70 -3.15 -9.68 -12.02
C VAL A 70 -3.68 -10.96 -12.62
N LEU A 71 -3.53 -12.09 -11.93
CA LEU A 71 -4.01 -13.38 -12.42
C LEU A 71 -5.53 -13.42 -12.55
N CYS A 72 -6.26 -13.01 -11.51
CA CYS A 72 -7.72 -12.99 -11.57
C CYS A 72 -8.23 -12.07 -12.69
N ALA A 73 -7.60 -10.92 -12.93
CA ALA A 73 -8.00 -10.00 -13.99
C ALA A 73 -7.77 -10.61 -15.39
N GLN A 74 -6.64 -11.29 -15.63
CA GLN A 74 -6.37 -11.94 -16.91
C GLN A 74 -7.30 -13.14 -17.16
N TYR A 75 -7.49 -14.04 -16.18
CA TYR A 75 -8.44 -15.14 -16.33
C TYR A 75 -9.89 -14.68 -16.42
N TRP A 76 -10.25 -13.58 -15.74
CA TRP A 76 -11.56 -12.95 -15.91
C TRP A 76 -11.74 -12.39 -17.32
N GLY A 77 -10.71 -11.73 -17.87
CA GLY A 77 -10.68 -11.26 -19.27
C GLY A 77 -10.88 -12.41 -20.26
N LYS A 78 -10.25 -13.56 -20.00
CA LYS A 78 -10.42 -14.79 -20.80
C LYS A 78 -11.82 -15.43 -20.65
N GLY A 79 -12.59 -15.06 -19.62
CA GLY A 79 -13.90 -15.63 -19.33
C GLY A 79 -13.86 -16.88 -18.44
N ASP A 80 -12.68 -17.30 -17.95
CA ASP A 80 -12.50 -18.49 -17.13
C ASP A 80 -12.73 -18.21 -15.64
N LYS A 81 -14.00 -18.14 -15.26
CA LYS A 81 -14.43 -17.94 -13.86
C LYS A 81 -13.94 -19.05 -12.91
N LYS A 82 -13.83 -20.28 -13.41
CA LYS A 82 -13.41 -21.44 -12.60
C LYS A 82 -11.96 -21.28 -12.14
N THR A 83 -11.09 -20.84 -13.04
CA THR A 83 -9.68 -20.57 -12.68
C THR A 83 -9.54 -19.35 -11.78
N VAL A 84 -10.37 -18.30 -11.93
CA VAL A 84 -10.41 -17.18 -10.96
C VAL A 84 -10.73 -17.68 -9.55
N GLU A 85 -11.72 -18.56 -9.37
CA GLU A 85 -12.03 -19.16 -8.06
C GLU A 85 -10.89 -20.05 -7.52
N ARG A 86 -10.15 -20.76 -8.42
CA ARG A 86 -8.95 -21.53 -8.03
C ARG A 86 -7.81 -20.64 -7.57
N ILE A 87 -7.57 -19.51 -8.26
CA ILE A 87 -6.57 -18.52 -7.86
C ILE A 87 -6.91 -17.93 -6.50
N LEU A 88 -8.18 -17.56 -6.30
CA LEU A 88 -8.66 -17.07 -5.01
C LEU A 88 -8.41 -18.09 -3.89
N GLY A 89 -8.79 -19.35 -4.08
CA GLY A 89 -8.55 -20.41 -3.09
C GLY A 89 -7.06 -20.65 -2.80
N LEU A 90 -6.21 -20.58 -3.82
CA LEU A 90 -4.76 -20.67 -3.68
C LEU A 90 -4.18 -19.51 -2.89
N ALA A 91 -4.54 -18.28 -3.27
CA ALA A 91 -4.05 -17.07 -2.64
C ALA A 91 -4.48 -16.98 -1.17
N GLU A 92 -5.72 -17.37 -0.84
CA GLU A 92 -6.23 -17.45 0.53
C GLU A 92 -5.46 -18.47 1.37
N ARG A 93 -5.13 -19.64 0.79
CA ARG A 93 -4.31 -20.64 1.48
C ARG A 93 -2.92 -20.09 1.82
N ILE A 94 -2.25 -19.43 0.88
CA ILE A 94 -0.92 -18.85 1.11
C ILE A 94 -1.02 -17.74 2.16
N SER A 95 -2.03 -16.87 2.04
CA SER A 95 -2.31 -15.80 2.99
C SER A 95 -2.55 -16.32 4.40
N LEU A 96 -3.32 -17.39 4.55
CA LEU A 96 -3.57 -18.01 5.85
C LEU A 96 -2.30 -18.60 6.47
N ILE A 97 -1.45 -19.26 5.67
CA ILE A 97 -0.17 -19.79 6.15
C ILE A 97 0.73 -18.67 6.66
N VAL A 98 0.88 -17.59 5.89
CA VAL A 98 1.67 -16.42 6.30
C VAL A 98 1.09 -15.79 7.56
N SER A 99 -0.23 -15.61 7.60
CA SER A 99 -0.94 -15.07 8.77
C SER A 99 -0.70 -15.91 10.02
N LEU A 100 -0.76 -17.23 9.88
CA LEU A 100 -0.57 -18.17 10.99
C LEU A 100 0.87 -18.10 11.54
N ILE A 101 1.87 -17.99 10.66
CA ILE A 101 3.27 -17.83 11.09
C ILE A 101 3.42 -16.57 11.93
N PHE A 102 2.92 -15.43 11.42
CA PHE A 102 2.98 -14.15 12.14
C PHE A 102 2.17 -14.17 13.44
N PHE A 103 0.99 -14.79 13.42
CA PHE A 103 0.15 -14.99 14.61
C PHE A 103 0.91 -15.77 15.69
N VAL A 104 1.47 -16.93 15.35
CA VAL A 104 2.21 -17.77 16.30
C VAL A 104 3.39 -17.00 16.91
N ILE A 105 4.18 -16.30 16.10
CA ILE A 105 5.31 -15.49 16.59
C ILE A 105 4.82 -14.40 17.54
N SER A 106 3.79 -13.64 17.15
CA SER A 106 3.27 -12.53 17.94
C SER A 106 2.59 -12.97 19.23
N PHE A 107 1.93 -14.11 19.22
CA PHE A 107 1.20 -14.63 20.36
C PHE A 107 2.13 -15.31 21.38
N THR A 108 3.10 -16.11 20.90
CA THR A 108 4.01 -16.88 21.77
C THR A 108 5.22 -16.08 22.23
N MET A 109 5.75 -15.18 21.40
CA MET A 109 6.99 -14.43 21.66
C MET A 109 6.83 -12.91 21.53
N PRO A 110 5.75 -12.27 22.03
CA PRO A 110 5.50 -10.85 21.83
C PRO A 110 6.57 -9.95 22.45
N VAL A 111 7.11 -10.34 23.61
CA VAL A 111 8.20 -9.62 24.29
C VAL A 111 9.46 -9.61 23.44
N THR A 112 9.80 -10.74 22.82
CA THR A 112 10.98 -10.85 21.92
C THR A 112 10.82 -9.95 20.70
N VAL A 113 9.62 -9.94 20.11
CA VAL A 113 9.30 -9.04 18.97
C VAL A 113 9.45 -7.58 19.39
N MET A 114 8.91 -7.18 20.53
CA MET A 114 9.00 -5.80 21.00
C MET A 114 10.43 -5.38 21.34
N LYS A 115 11.26 -6.28 21.88
CA LYS A 115 12.69 -6.03 22.16
C LYS A 115 13.51 -5.73 20.91
N ILE A 116 13.05 -6.09 19.71
CA ILE A 116 13.72 -5.71 18.45
C ILE A 116 13.60 -4.19 18.23
N PHE A 117 12.53 -3.58 18.71
CA PHE A 117 12.20 -2.17 18.42
C PHE A 117 12.51 -1.21 19.57
N THR A 118 12.57 -1.70 20.83
CA THR A 118 12.78 -0.83 22.01
C THR A 118 13.40 -1.58 23.18
N ASN A 119 14.10 -0.81 24.03
CA ASN A 119 14.64 -1.29 25.30
C ASN A 119 13.83 -0.80 26.53
N SER A 120 12.80 0.03 26.34
CA SER A 120 11.96 0.55 27.41
C SER A 120 11.05 -0.55 27.98
N PRO A 121 11.17 -0.91 29.29
CA PRO A 121 10.37 -1.97 29.89
C PRO A 121 8.86 -1.73 29.81
N ASP A 122 8.42 -0.49 30.05
CA ASP A 122 7.02 -0.11 30.03
C ASP A 122 6.43 -0.20 28.63
N THR A 123 7.21 0.24 27.62
CA THR A 123 6.80 0.16 26.21
C THR A 123 6.77 -1.29 25.72
N ILE A 124 7.71 -2.15 26.18
CA ILE A 124 7.71 -3.59 25.86
C ILE A 124 6.48 -4.26 26.48
N ALA A 125 6.14 -3.94 27.72
CA ALA A 125 4.98 -4.53 28.40
C ALA A 125 3.67 -4.17 27.65
N ALA A 126 3.42 -2.88 27.45
CA ALA A 126 2.21 -2.40 26.76
C ALA A 126 2.14 -2.88 25.29
N GLY A 127 3.28 -2.86 24.57
CA GLY A 127 3.35 -3.34 23.19
C GLY A 127 3.17 -4.84 23.06
N SER A 128 3.62 -5.62 24.04
CA SER A 128 3.43 -7.07 24.06
C SER A 128 1.96 -7.45 24.27
N GLU A 129 1.24 -6.74 25.13
CA GLU A 129 -0.20 -6.93 25.32
C GLU A 129 -0.99 -6.55 24.04
N TYR A 130 -0.65 -5.40 23.46
CA TYR A 130 -1.23 -4.97 22.18
C TYR A 130 -0.98 -6.01 21.09
N LEU A 131 0.26 -6.48 20.94
CA LEU A 131 0.67 -7.41 19.89
C LEU A 131 -0.03 -8.77 20.00
N LYS A 132 -0.21 -9.28 21.23
CA LYS A 132 -0.99 -10.51 21.47
C LYS A 132 -2.43 -10.39 20.98
N VAL A 133 -3.10 -9.28 21.27
CA VAL A 133 -4.49 -9.08 20.88
C VAL A 133 -4.60 -8.81 19.38
N ILE A 134 -3.79 -7.90 18.82
CA ILE A 134 -3.85 -7.55 17.40
C ILE A 134 -3.52 -8.74 16.50
N SER A 135 -2.71 -9.70 16.96
CA SER A 135 -2.32 -10.88 16.19
C SER A 135 -3.52 -11.71 15.72
N PHE A 136 -4.63 -11.73 16.46
CA PHE A 136 -5.86 -12.38 16.02
C PHE A 136 -6.44 -11.74 14.75
N SER A 137 -6.17 -10.46 14.50
CA SER A 137 -6.62 -9.78 13.29
C SER A 137 -5.91 -10.25 12.02
N PHE A 138 -4.72 -10.85 12.13
CA PHE A 138 -3.87 -11.16 10.98
C PHE A 138 -4.53 -12.14 10.00
N MET A 139 -5.16 -13.19 10.50
CA MET A 139 -5.86 -14.16 9.64
C MET A 139 -7.04 -13.50 8.89
N PHE A 140 -7.80 -12.65 9.58
CA PHE A 140 -8.94 -11.94 9.00
C PHE A 140 -8.47 -10.88 7.99
N MET A 141 -7.39 -10.16 8.30
CA MET A 141 -6.80 -9.15 7.42
C MET A 141 -6.28 -9.80 6.13
N GLY A 142 -5.57 -10.91 6.23
CA GLY A 142 -5.07 -11.65 5.06
C GLY A 142 -6.19 -12.09 4.14
N PHE A 143 -7.24 -12.70 4.69
CA PHE A 143 -8.42 -13.11 3.93
C PHE A 143 -9.10 -11.91 3.27
N SER A 144 -9.43 -10.86 4.02
CA SER A 144 -10.13 -9.71 3.44
C SER A 144 -9.34 -9.02 2.33
N GLN A 145 -8.01 -8.87 2.48
CA GLN A 145 -7.16 -8.23 1.46
C GLN A 145 -7.11 -9.00 0.15
N VAL A 146 -6.93 -10.31 0.22
CA VAL A 146 -6.88 -11.18 -0.96
C VAL A 146 -8.24 -11.24 -1.65
N PHE A 147 -9.31 -11.46 -0.89
CA PHE A 147 -10.67 -11.53 -1.42
C PHE A 147 -11.09 -10.22 -2.10
N MET A 148 -10.87 -9.09 -1.43
CA MET A 148 -11.18 -7.77 -1.99
C MET A 148 -10.33 -7.45 -3.22
N SER A 149 -9.08 -7.92 -3.29
CA SER A 149 -8.24 -7.77 -4.48
C SER A 149 -8.79 -8.55 -5.68
N ALA A 150 -9.26 -9.79 -5.46
CA ALA A 150 -9.93 -10.57 -6.48
C ALA A 150 -11.21 -9.88 -6.98
N LEU A 151 -12.01 -9.30 -6.09
CA LEU A 151 -13.22 -8.55 -6.48
C LEU A 151 -12.90 -7.30 -7.31
N ARG A 152 -11.87 -6.55 -6.92
CA ARG A 152 -11.41 -5.39 -7.70
C ARG A 152 -10.98 -5.82 -9.10
N SER A 153 -10.27 -6.92 -9.22
CA SER A 153 -9.75 -7.43 -10.49
C SER A 153 -10.83 -7.82 -11.51
N ILE A 154 -12.00 -8.22 -11.03
CA ILE A 154 -13.19 -8.52 -11.87
C ILE A 154 -14.12 -7.29 -12.07
N GLY A 155 -13.71 -6.11 -11.60
CA GLY A 155 -14.47 -4.87 -11.73
C GLY A 155 -15.55 -4.64 -10.66
N LYS A 156 -15.65 -5.49 -9.63
CA LYS A 156 -16.59 -5.33 -8.51
C LYS A 156 -15.98 -4.48 -7.40
N ILE A 157 -15.84 -3.17 -7.64
CA ILE A 157 -15.08 -2.26 -6.78
C ILE A 157 -15.93 -1.68 -5.66
N MET A 158 -17.26 -1.62 -5.85
CA MET A 158 -18.17 -1.00 -4.88
C MET A 158 -18.17 -1.76 -3.54
N LEU A 159 -18.16 -3.10 -3.58
CA LEU A 159 -18.17 -3.90 -2.36
C LEU A 159 -16.93 -3.68 -1.49
N PRO A 160 -15.69 -3.78 -2.01
CA PRO A 160 -14.50 -3.40 -1.24
C PRO A 160 -14.61 -2.00 -0.62
N SER A 161 -15.14 -1.01 -1.36
CA SER A 161 -15.29 0.36 -0.84
C SER A 161 -16.26 0.44 0.34
N ILE A 162 -17.44 -0.20 0.22
CA ILE A 162 -18.42 -0.26 1.30
C ILE A 162 -17.83 -1.00 2.51
N THR A 163 -17.14 -2.13 2.28
CA THR A 163 -16.51 -2.91 3.34
C THR A 163 -15.50 -2.08 4.13
N TYR A 164 -14.65 -1.29 3.46
CA TYR A 164 -13.70 -0.40 4.14
C TYR A 164 -14.40 0.71 4.94
N ILE A 165 -15.50 1.30 4.43
CA ILE A 165 -16.27 2.32 5.16
C ILE A 165 -16.89 1.70 6.42
N VAL A 166 -17.52 0.54 6.30
CA VAL A 166 -18.12 -0.17 7.45
C VAL A 166 -17.06 -0.55 8.46
N SER A 167 -15.91 -1.07 7.99
CA SER A 167 -14.77 -1.42 8.85
C SER A 167 -14.25 -0.22 9.64
N LEU A 168 -14.10 0.95 9.00
CA LEU A 168 -13.71 2.20 9.66
C LEU A 168 -14.73 2.58 10.75
N CYS A 169 -16.02 2.58 10.43
CA CYS A 169 -17.07 2.91 11.42
C CYS A 169 -17.03 1.97 12.61
N VAL A 170 -16.94 0.67 12.37
CA VAL A 170 -16.83 -0.34 13.43
C VAL A 170 -15.58 -0.15 14.27
N ASN A 171 -14.41 0.07 13.62
CA ASN A 171 -13.14 0.30 14.30
C ASN A 171 -13.23 1.51 15.24
N VAL A 172 -13.68 2.67 14.73
CA VAL A 172 -13.79 3.91 15.53
C VAL A 172 -14.78 3.75 16.68
N LEU A 173 -15.93 3.12 16.45
CA LEU A 173 -16.95 2.87 17.49
C LEU A 173 -16.41 1.93 18.57
N CYS A 174 -15.78 0.83 18.19
CA CYS A 174 -15.18 -0.11 19.13
C CYS A 174 -14.04 0.52 19.93
N ASN A 175 -13.15 1.27 19.27
CA ASN A 175 -12.08 1.98 19.93
C ASN A 175 -12.63 2.99 20.96
N ALA A 176 -13.62 3.80 20.57
CA ALA A 176 -14.28 4.72 21.49
C ALA A 176 -14.90 4.00 22.69
N THR A 177 -15.57 2.88 22.44
CA THR A 177 -16.19 2.07 23.48
C THR A 177 -15.17 1.52 24.48
N PHE A 178 -14.06 0.94 24.00
CA PHE A 178 -13.07 0.29 24.85
C PHE A 178 -12.05 1.24 25.47
N ILE A 179 -11.82 2.41 24.88
CA ILE A 179 -10.92 3.43 25.44
C ILE A 179 -11.64 4.23 26.54
N PHE A 180 -12.84 4.72 26.23
CA PHE A 180 -13.57 5.61 27.15
C PHE A 180 -14.52 4.86 28.10
N GLY A 181 -14.73 3.56 27.88
CA GLY A 181 -15.65 2.75 28.70
C GLY A 181 -17.11 3.09 28.45
N LEU A 182 -17.48 3.39 27.20
CA LEU A 182 -18.86 3.69 26.82
C LEU A 182 -19.76 2.44 26.98
N PHE A 183 -21.03 2.65 27.14
CA PHE A 183 -22.05 1.58 27.29
C PHE A 183 -21.78 0.59 28.43
N GLY A 184 -21.01 0.98 29.45
CA GLY A 184 -20.71 0.12 30.61
C GLY A 184 -19.57 -0.89 30.40
N PHE A 185 -18.86 -0.79 29.29
CA PHE A 185 -17.66 -1.60 29.04
C PHE A 185 -16.46 -1.11 29.87
N PRO A 186 -15.55 -2.01 30.29
CA PRO A 186 -14.34 -1.62 30.99
C PRO A 186 -13.39 -0.84 30.07
N LYS A 187 -12.63 0.08 30.67
CA LYS A 187 -11.55 0.81 29.97
C LYS A 187 -10.36 -0.12 29.76
N LEU A 188 -10.15 -0.57 28.54
CA LEU A 188 -9.11 -1.53 28.18
C LEU A 188 -7.80 -0.87 27.68
N GLY A 189 -7.78 0.46 27.52
CA GLY A 189 -6.58 1.18 27.07
C GLY A 189 -6.04 0.67 25.73
N VAL A 190 -4.75 0.31 25.68
CA VAL A 190 -4.07 -0.15 24.45
C VAL A 190 -4.66 -1.43 23.87
N THR A 191 -5.04 -2.37 24.73
CA THR A 191 -5.67 -3.63 24.31
C THR A 191 -7.05 -3.42 23.73
N GLY A 192 -7.73 -2.35 24.16
CA GLY A 192 -9.04 -1.95 23.62
C GLY A 192 -8.96 -1.56 22.14
N VAL A 193 -7.94 -0.81 21.74
CA VAL A 193 -7.72 -0.45 20.33
C VAL A 193 -7.38 -1.68 19.48
N ALA A 194 -6.54 -2.57 20.00
CA ALA A 194 -6.25 -3.83 19.33
C ALA A 194 -7.51 -4.67 19.12
N LEU A 195 -8.37 -4.76 20.14
CA LEU A 195 -9.63 -5.50 20.07
C LEU A 195 -10.61 -4.86 19.07
N GLY A 196 -10.70 -3.52 19.05
CA GLY A 196 -11.50 -2.79 18.05
C GLY A 196 -11.06 -3.09 16.63
N THR A 197 -9.76 -3.16 16.39
CA THR A 197 -9.20 -3.56 15.08
C THR A 197 -9.54 -5.01 14.74
N VAL A 198 -9.45 -5.95 15.68
CA VAL A 198 -9.84 -7.35 15.46
C VAL A 198 -11.32 -7.45 15.06
N ILE A 199 -12.22 -6.77 15.77
CA ILE A 199 -13.65 -6.77 15.46
C ILE A 199 -13.91 -6.17 14.07
N ALA A 200 -13.25 -5.08 13.73
CA ALA A 200 -13.35 -4.48 12.40
C ALA A 200 -12.92 -5.46 11.29
N ARG A 201 -11.83 -6.20 11.47
CA ARG A 201 -11.36 -7.22 10.50
C ARG A 201 -12.30 -8.43 10.41
N ILE A 202 -12.88 -8.86 11.52
CA ILE A 202 -13.93 -9.90 11.52
C ILE A 202 -15.13 -9.43 10.70
N THR A 203 -15.55 -8.18 10.88
CA THR A 203 -16.64 -7.57 10.09
C THR A 203 -16.34 -7.58 8.59
N GLU A 204 -15.12 -7.24 8.19
CA GLU A 204 -14.70 -7.32 6.77
C GLU A 204 -14.87 -8.73 6.21
N VAL A 205 -14.36 -9.74 6.92
CA VAL A 205 -14.46 -11.14 6.49
C VAL A 205 -15.93 -11.57 6.42
N PHE A 206 -16.74 -11.18 7.37
CA PHE A 206 -18.17 -11.51 7.39
C PHE A 206 -18.89 -10.94 6.16
N ILE A 207 -18.63 -9.69 5.80
CA ILE A 207 -19.18 -9.06 4.58
C ILE A 207 -18.68 -9.81 3.32
N CYS A 208 -17.39 -10.15 3.26
CA CYS A 208 -16.81 -10.90 2.14
C CYS A 208 -17.46 -12.28 1.98
N LEU A 209 -17.69 -13.00 3.08
CA LEU A 209 -18.32 -14.31 3.08
C LEU A 209 -19.79 -14.26 2.65
N ILE A 210 -20.57 -13.30 3.19
CA ILE A 210 -21.97 -13.10 2.78
C ILE A 210 -22.03 -12.83 1.27
N TYR A 211 -21.16 -11.95 0.76
CA TYR A 211 -21.10 -11.69 -0.68
C TYR A 211 -20.73 -12.96 -1.46
N SER A 212 -19.73 -13.70 -1.01
CA SER A 212 -19.28 -14.94 -1.66
C SER A 212 -20.39 -15.98 -1.75
N LEU A 213 -21.23 -16.12 -0.73
CA LEU A 213 -22.35 -17.05 -0.71
C LEU A 213 -23.46 -16.65 -1.71
N ASN A 214 -23.72 -15.36 -1.85
CA ASN A 214 -24.80 -14.82 -2.69
C ASN A 214 -24.34 -14.44 -4.13
N SER A 215 -23.02 -14.43 -4.41
CA SER A 215 -22.50 -14.01 -5.70
C SER A 215 -22.71 -15.07 -6.78
N SER A 216 -23.04 -14.64 -8.01
CA SER A 216 -23.03 -15.45 -9.21
C SER A 216 -21.72 -15.36 -10.00
N ASP A 217 -20.85 -14.40 -9.66
CA ASP A 217 -19.64 -14.10 -10.41
C ASP A 217 -18.45 -14.93 -9.95
N VAL A 218 -17.98 -14.67 -8.73
CA VAL A 218 -16.84 -15.38 -8.12
C VAL A 218 -17.19 -15.74 -6.68
N ARG A 219 -16.98 -16.99 -6.30
CA ARG A 219 -17.24 -17.54 -4.99
C ARG A 219 -15.97 -18.08 -4.36
N PHE A 220 -15.78 -17.83 -3.09
CA PHE A 220 -14.80 -18.59 -2.32
C PHE A 220 -15.31 -20.01 -2.11
N ARG A 221 -14.62 -20.98 -2.69
CA ARG A 221 -14.98 -22.39 -2.54
C ARG A 221 -13.92 -23.12 -1.76
N ILE A 222 -14.28 -23.68 -0.63
CA ILE A 222 -13.40 -24.49 0.24
C ILE A 222 -12.71 -25.62 -0.57
N LYS A 223 -13.38 -26.17 -1.57
CA LYS A 223 -12.81 -27.17 -2.48
C LYS A 223 -11.49 -26.67 -3.12
N TYR A 224 -11.45 -25.43 -3.57
CA TYR A 224 -10.25 -24.86 -4.24
C TYR A 224 -9.16 -24.42 -3.26
N PHE A 225 -9.53 -24.17 -2.02
CA PHE A 225 -8.55 -23.90 -0.96
C PHE A 225 -7.63 -25.13 -0.72
N PHE A 226 -8.17 -26.34 -0.76
CA PHE A 226 -7.40 -27.59 -0.59
C PHE A 226 -6.91 -28.21 -1.89
N ALA A 227 -7.28 -27.65 -3.04
CA ALA A 227 -6.89 -28.21 -4.34
C ALA A 227 -5.38 -28.13 -4.58
N LYS A 228 -4.83 -29.15 -5.26
CA LYS A 228 -3.45 -29.09 -5.78
C LYS A 228 -3.36 -28.04 -6.89
N SER A 229 -2.39 -27.13 -6.80
CA SER A 229 -2.30 -25.95 -7.67
C SER A 229 -0.89 -25.76 -8.26
N GLY A 230 -0.21 -26.85 -8.65
CA GLY A 230 1.22 -26.85 -8.98
C GLY A 230 1.66 -25.74 -9.95
N ILE A 231 1.16 -25.72 -11.19
CA ILE A 231 1.52 -24.70 -12.20
C ILE A 231 0.96 -23.33 -11.81
N LEU A 232 -0.29 -23.29 -11.34
CA LEU A 232 -0.94 -22.05 -10.92
C LEU A 232 -0.22 -21.40 -9.72
N PHE A 233 0.32 -22.21 -8.80
CA PHE A 233 1.17 -21.75 -7.71
C PHE A 233 2.45 -21.10 -8.24
N GLN A 234 3.11 -21.72 -9.23
CA GLN A 234 4.32 -21.16 -9.82
C GLN A 234 4.03 -19.83 -10.52
N ASP A 235 2.95 -19.73 -11.28
CA ASP A 235 2.56 -18.52 -11.98
C ASP A 235 2.19 -17.40 -10.97
N PHE A 236 1.50 -17.76 -9.88
CA PHE A 236 1.20 -16.84 -8.78
C PHE A 236 2.48 -16.30 -8.12
N MET A 237 3.41 -17.17 -7.76
CA MET A 237 4.66 -16.77 -7.12
C MET A 237 5.57 -15.94 -8.04
N LYS A 238 5.54 -16.17 -9.36
CA LYS A 238 6.28 -15.34 -10.33
C LYS A 238 5.87 -13.87 -10.32
N ILE A 239 4.62 -13.57 -9.94
CA ILE A 239 4.09 -12.20 -9.88
C ILE A 239 4.13 -11.67 -8.45
N ALA A 240 3.67 -12.46 -7.49
CA ALA A 240 3.55 -12.02 -6.09
C ALA A 240 4.91 -11.81 -5.43
N THR A 241 5.86 -12.73 -5.61
CA THR A 241 7.18 -12.61 -4.95
C THR A 241 7.96 -11.35 -5.37
N PRO A 242 8.11 -11.04 -6.68
CA PRO A 242 8.76 -9.79 -7.07
C PRO A 242 8.04 -8.54 -6.55
N ALA A 243 6.70 -8.56 -6.49
CA ALA A 243 5.93 -7.45 -5.94
C ALA A 243 6.21 -7.25 -4.44
N VAL A 244 6.22 -8.35 -3.65
CA VAL A 244 6.60 -8.31 -2.23
C VAL A 244 8.00 -7.75 -2.03
N ILE A 245 8.99 -8.30 -2.76
CA ILE A 245 10.38 -7.87 -2.65
C ILE A 245 10.51 -6.38 -2.98
N ASN A 246 9.84 -5.93 -4.05
CA ASN A 246 9.85 -4.53 -4.45
C ASN A 246 9.32 -3.60 -3.34
N ASP A 247 8.18 -3.94 -2.75
CA ASP A 247 7.56 -3.12 -1.70
C ASP A 247 8.41 -3.12 -0.40
N VAL A 248 9.03 -4.25 -0.06
CA VAL A 248 9.95 -4.38 1.09
C VAL A 248 11.24 -3.58 0.86
N VAL A 249 11.86 -3.72 -0.30
CA VAL A 249 13.08 -2.99 -0.69
C VAL A 249 12.84 -1.48 -0.65
N TRP A 250 11.70 -1.03 -1.18
CA TRP A 250 11.29 0.38 -1.14
C TRP A 250 11.09 0.88 0.30
N SER A 251 10.45 0.09 1.15
CA SER A 251 10.24 0.43 2.56
C SER A 251 11.56 0.59 3.33
N PHE A 252 12.52 -0.32 3.12
CA PHE A 252 13.84 -0.19 3.73
C PHE A 252 14.61 1.03 3.22
N ALA A 253 14.52 1.37 1.94
CA ALA A 253 15.17 2.54 1.38
C ALA A 253 14.59 3.84 1.95
N THR A 254 13.27 3.95 2.09
CA THR A 254 12.65 5.10 2.75
C THR A 254 13.06 5.24 4.22
N SER A 255 13.24 4.12 4.92
CA SER A 255 13.79 4.11 6.28
C SER A 255 15.25 4.56 6.33
N ALA A 256 16.06 4.17 5.34
CA ALA A 256 17.45 4.64 5.22
C ALA A 256 17.52 6.15 4.97
N PHE A 257 16.67 6.70 4.12
CA PHE A 257 16.56 8.15 3.92
C PHE A 257 16.18 8.88 5.23
N ALA A 258 15.19 8.36 5.97
CA ALA A 258 14.82 8.93 7.26
C ALA A 258 15.98 8.90 8.27
N ALA A 259 16.77 7.83 8.30
CA ALA A 259 17.95 7.72 9.14
C ALA A 259 19.03 8.74 8.74
N ILE A 260 19.31 8.92 7.44
CA ILE A 260 20.27 9.92 6.96
C ILE A 260 19.84 11.33 7.39
N LEU A 261 18.56 11.68 7.19
CA LEU A 261 18.03 12.98 7.61
C LEU A 261 18.09 13.18 9.13
N GLY A 262 17.82 12.10 9.91
CA GLY A 262 17.87 12.11 11.36
C GLY A 262 19.26 12.46 11.92
N HIS A 263 20.32 12.06 11.25
CA HIS A 263 21.70 12.39 11.65
C HIS A 263 22.13 13.79 11.22
N ILE A 264 21.39 14.45 10.31
CA ILE A 264 21.70 15.85 9.93
C ILE A 264 21.13 16.81 10.96
N GLY A 265 19.93 16.53 11.51
CA GLY A 265 19.32 17.32 12.57
C GLY A 265 17.81 17.19 12.68
N ASP A 266 17.29 17.49 13.86
CA ASP A 266 15.87 17.35 14.21
C ASP A 266 14.96 18.24 13.35
N ASP A 267 15.43 19.43 12.97
CA ASP A 267 14.69 20.36 12.11
C ASP A 267 14.42 19.75 10.71
N MET A 268 15.40 19.00 10.19
CA MET A 268 15.24 18.27 8.93
C MET A 268 14.19 17.18 9.02
N VAL A 269 14.21 16.41 10.11
CA VAL A 269 13.25 15.34 10.36
C VAL A 269 11.84 15.90 10.48
N ALA A 270 11.67 16.96 11.26
CA ALA A 270 10.39 17.61 11.47
C ALA A 270 9.81 18.18 10.15
N ALA A 271 10.63 18.87 9.37
CA ALA A 271 10.23 19.41 8.08
C ALA A 271 9.87 18.28 7.07
N ASN A 272 10.70 17.22 6.99
CA ASN A 272 10.44 16.07 6.13
C ASN A 272 9.16 15.33 6.50
N ALA A 273 8.88 15.14 7.80
CA ALA A 273 7.66 14.45 8.25
C ALA A 273 6.40 15.15 7.73
N VAL A 274 6.35 16.47 7.79
CA VAL A 274 5.22 17.26 7.26
C VAL A 274 5.19 17.22 5.73
N ALA A 275 6.32 17.40 5.06
CA ALA A 275 6.41 17.38 3.60
C ALA A 275 5.94 16.02 3.02
N VAL A 276 6.39 14.91 3.60
CA VAL A 276 5.97 13.54 3.20
C VAL A 276 4.48 13.31 3.45
N MET A 277 3.94 13.80 4.59
CA MET A 277 2.50 13.70 4.87
C MET A 277 1.68 14.39 3.78
N VAL A 278 2.06 15.60 3.38
CA VAL A 278 1.36 16.37 2.34
C VAL A 278 1.41 15.67 0.98
N VAL A 279 2.58 15.16 0.60
CA VAL A 279 2.75 14.46 -0.69
C VAL A 279 2.01 13.13 -0.71
N ASN A 280 1.98 12.40 0.40
CA ASN A 280 1.24 11.12 0.46
C ASN A 280 -0.25 11.31 0.15
N ILE A 281 -0.87 12.43 0.51
CA ILE A 281 -2.26 12.75 0.14
C ILE A 281 -2.38 12.87 -1.38
N GLY A 282 -1.45 13.56 -2.04
CA GLY A 282 -1.40 13.64 -3.51
C GLY A 282 -1.15 12.29 -4.19
N ALA A 283 -0.26 11.49 -3.61
CA ALA A 283 0.09 10.17 -4.12
C ALA A 283 -1.06 9.14 -4.06
N ILE A 284 -2.05 9.32 -3.16
CA ILE A 284 -3.25 8.46 -3.10
C ILE A 284 -3.96 8.41 -4.45
N ALA A 285 -4.08 9.56 -5.12
CA ALA A 285 -4.71 9.63 -6.44
C ALA A 285 -3.90 8.85 -7.50
N CYS A 286 -2.58 9.05 -7.55
CA CYS A 286 -1.69 8.34 -8.46
C CYS A 286 -1.75 6.82 -8.25
N ARG A 287 -1.73 6.36 -7.00
CA ARG A 287 -1.86 4.93 -6.65
C ARG A 287 -3.22 4.34 -7.03
N GLY A 288 -4.31 5.12 -6.89
CA GLY A 288 -5.64 4.70 -7.33
C GLY A 288 -5.70 4.44 -8.83
N PHE A 289 -5.16 5.36 -9.64
CA PHE A 289 -5.08 5.19 -11.09
C PHE A 289 -4.11 4.09 -11.51
N SER A 290 -3.00 3.90 -10.79
CA SER A 290 -2.08 2.79 -11.03
C SER A 290 -2.74 1.43 -10.82
N ASN A 291 -3.47 1.24 -9.71
CA ASN A 291 -4.21 0.00 -9.47
C ASN A 291 -5.30 -0.25 -10.53
N ALA A 292 -6.00 0.81 -10.97
CA ALA A 292 -6.94 0.72 -12.08
C ALA A 292 -6.23 0.32 -13.39
N THR A 293 -5.02 0.84 -13.63
CA THR A 293 -4.19 0.47 -14.78
C THR A 293 -3.87 -1.01 -14.81
N THR A 294 -3.44 -1.57 -13.67
CA THR A 294 -3.19 -3.01 -13.53
C THR A 294 -4.40 -3.83 -13.95
N ILE A 295 -5.59 -3.49 -13.44
CA ILE A 295 -6.83 -4.21 -13.73
C ILE A 295 -7.19 -4.13 -15.22
N ILE A 296 -7.17 -2.90 -15.78
CA ILE A 296 -7.55 -2.66 -17.18
C ILE A 296 -6.62 -3.42 -18.14
N ILE A 297 -5.31 -3.31 -17.93
CA ILE A 297 -4.32 -3.96 -18.78
C ILE A 297 -4.42 -5.47 -18.66
N SER A 298 -4.49 -6.01 -17.44
CA SER A 298 -4.60 -7.45 -17.22
C SER A 298 -5.86 -8.03 -17.87
N GLN A 299 -7.00 -7.35 -17.78
CA GLN A 299 -8.25 -7.82 -18.40
C GLN A 299 -8.16 -7.84 -19.94
N GLU A 300 -7.55 -6.82 -20.55
CA GLU A 300 -7.40 -6.78 -22.02
C GLU A 300 -6.40 -7.83 -22.51
N LEU A 301 -5.31 -8.06 -21.76
CA LEU A 301 -4.36 -9.14 -22.06
C LEU A 301 -5.03 -10.52 -21.94
N GLY A 302 -5.89 -10.72 -20.95
CA GLY A 302 -6.65 -11.95 -20.81
C GLY A 302 -7.65 -12.22 -21.96
N LYS A 303 -8.11 -11.16 -22.65
CA LYS A 303 -8.91 -11.26 -23.90
C LYS A 303 -8.04 -11.44 -25.14
N ASP A 304 -6.74 -11.57 -24.99
CA ASP A 304 -5.74 -11.61 -26.07
C ASP A 304 -5.67 -10.33 -26.92
N GLN A 305 -6.09 -9.18 -26.34
CA GLN A 305 -6.12 -7.88 -27.03
C GLN A 305 -4.86 -7.05 -26.69
N ILE A 306 -3.69 -7.53 -27.10
CA ILE A 306 -2.39 -6.94 -26.76
C ILE A 306 -2.27 -5.48 -27.20
N ASP A 307 -2.70 -5.15 -28.43
CA ASP A 307 -2.62 -3.78 -28.93
C ASP A 307 -3.53 -2.82 -28.17
N THR A 308 -4.73 -3.28 -27.80
CA THR A 308 -5.67 -2.51 -26.97
C THR A 308 -5.10 -2.26 -25.58
N ALA A 309 -4.49 -3.28 -24.98
CA ALA A 309 -3.82 -3.15 -23.68
C ALA A 309 -2.68 -2.12 -23.72
N GLY A 310 -1.85 -2.15 -24.78
CA GLY A 310 -0.78 -1.18 -24.99
C GLY A 310 -1.27 0.26 -25.15
N GLU A 311 -2.36 0.45 -25.90
CA GLU A 311 -2.97 1.79 -26.08
C GLU A 311 -3.65 2.29 -24.79
N TYR A 312 -4.30 1.39 -24.04
CA TYR A 312 -4.86 1.76 -22.73
C TYR A 312 -3.76 2.12 -21.74
N GLY A 313 -2.61 1.44 -21.77
CA GLY A 313 -1.42 1.83 -20.98
C GLY A 313 -0.97 3.26 -21.27
N LYS A 314 -0.91 3.67 -22.56
CA LYS A 314 -0.58 5.05 -22.94
C LYS A 314 -1.61 6.06 -22.44
N ARG A 315 -2.90 5.73 -22.50
CA ARG A 315 -3.97 6.59 -22.01
C ARG A 315 -3.91 6.75 -20.51
N MET A 316 -3.67 5.65 -19.77
CA MET A 316 -3.54 5.68 -18.32
C MET A 316 -2.32 6.50 -17.87
N LEU A 317 -1.18 6.37 -18.57
CA LEU A 317 -0.01 7.19 -18.28
C LEU A 317 -0.31 8.70 -18.43
N ARG A 318 -1.02 9.11 -19.49
CA ARG A 318 -1.42 10.51 -19.68
C ARG A 318 -2.39 10.98 -18.59
N ILE A 319 -3.33 10.14 -18.19
CA ILE A 319 -4.29 10.46 -17.11
C ILE A 319 -3.53 10.60 -15.79
N THR A 320 -2.65 9.66 -15.45
CA THR A 320 -1.89 9.70 -14.20
C THR A 320 -0.95 10.91 -14.16
N LEU A 321 -0.31 11.26 -15.29
CA LEU A 321 0.48 12.48 -15.41
C LEU A 321 -0.39 13.73 -15.17
N ALA A 322 -1.56 13.81 -15.76
CA ALA A 322 -2.47 14.94 -15.53
C ALA A 322 -2.91 15.02 -14.07
N VAL A 323 -3.24 13.88 -13.45
CA VAL A 323 -3.62 13.79 -12.03
C VAL A 323 -2.47 14.21 -11.12
N SER A 324 -1.23 13.79 -11.38
CA SER A 324 -0.06 14.21 -10.59
C SER A 324 0.20 15.71 -10.72
N LEU A 325 0.07 16.27 -11.93
CA LEU A 325 0.21 17.72 -12.16
C LEU A 325 -0.88 18.53 -11.43
N ILE A 326 -2.13 18.07 -11.46
CA ILE A 326 -3.23 18.68 -10.69
C ILE A 326 -2.90 18.60 -9.19
N GLY A 327 -2.44 17.45 -8.70
CA GLY A 327 -1.98 17.27 -7.32
C GLY A 327 -0.88 18.27 -6.94
N CYS A 328 0.10 18.47 -7.83
CA CYS A 328 1.15 19.48 -7.65
C CYS A 328 0.59 20.89 -7.51
N VAL A 329 -0.32 21.29 -8.40
CA VAL A 329 -0.96 22.62 -8.34
C VAL A 329 -1.74 22.81 -7.02
N ILE A 330 -2.48 21.78 -6.60
CA ILE A 330 -3.23 21.82 -5.33
C ILE A 330 -2.27 21.95 -4.15
N ILE A 331 -1.21 21.14 -4.08
CA ILE A 331 -0.23 21.19 -2.98
C ILE A 331 0.43 22.57 -2.93
N LEU A 332 0.85 23.13 -4.05
CA LEU A 332 1.46 24.45 -4.10
C LEU A 332 0.47 25.56 -3.73
N ALA A 333 -0.81 25.44 -4.11
CA ALA A 333 -1.84 26.40 -3.73
C ALA A 333 -2.14 26.39 -2.24
N ILE A 334 -2.15 25.21 -1.59
CA ILE A 334 -2.39 25.11 -0.13
C ILE A 334 -1.12 25.27 0.71
N ARG A 335 0.06 25.33 0.09
CA ARG A 335 1.36 25.51 0.78
C ARG A 335 1.36 26.67 1.79
N PRO A 336 0.86 27.88 1.47
CA PRO A 336 0.83 28.97 2.45
C PRO A 336 0.03 28.62 3.71
N LEU A 337 -1.11 27.94 3.54
CA LEU A 337 -1.96 27.49 4.67
C LEU A 337 -1.24 26.45 5.53
N ILE A 338 -0.48 25.53 4.91
CA ILE A 338 0.31 24.53 5.64
C ILE A 338 1.40 25.24 6.45
N LEU A 339 2.13 26.17 5.85
CA LEU A 339 3.20 26.91 6.54
C LEU A 339 2.65 27.74 7.69
N ASP A 340 1.51 28.39 7.51
CA ASP A 340 0.87 29.17 8.59
C ASP A 340 0.39 28.27 9.74
N PHE A 341 -0.21 27.11 9.44
CA PHE A 341 -0.63 26.13 10.45
C PHE A 341 0.50 25.58 11.31
N TYR A 342 1.71 25.44 10.73
CA TYR A 342 2.89 24.93 11.44
C TYR A 342 3.80 26.02 11.97
N ARG A 343 3.49 27.31 11.78
CA ARG A 343 4.30 28.47 12.20
C ARG A 343 4.65 28.42 13.68
N ASP A 344 3.67 28.14 14.54
CA ASP A 344 3.85 28.12 15.99
C ASP A 344 4.26 26.75 16.54
N LYS A 345 4.42 25.74 15.66
CA LYS A 345 4.70 24.35 16.03
C LYS A 345 6.10 23.89 15.67
N LEU A 346 6.75 24.60 14.75
CA LEU A 346 8.09 24.29 14.25
C LEU A 346 9.03 25.46 14.55
N THR A 347 10.32 25.14 14.63
CA THR A 347 11.37 26.17 14.68
C THR A 347 11.40 26.98 13.37
N GLU A 348 11.95 28.19 13.40
CA GLU A 348 12.11 29.00 12.18
C GLU A 348 12.92 28.25 11.11
N THR A 349 13.96 27.54 11.54
CA THR A 349 14.79 26.71 10.65
C THR A 349 14.00 25.59 10.02
N ALA A 350 13.24 24.82 10.81
CA ALA A 350 12.39 23.73 10.31
C ALA A 350 11.29 24.26 9.37
N LEU A 351 10.71 25.43 9.67
CA LEU A 351 9.70 26.06 8.82
C LEU A 351 10.29 26.51 7.48
N SER A 352 11.52 27.06 7.51
CA SER A 352 12.27 27.40 6.29
C SER A 352 12.53 26.16 5.43
N TYR A 353 13.01 25.08 6.03
CA TYR A 353 13.18 23.79 5.32
C TYR A 353 11.85 23.27 4.77
N LEU A 354 10.79 23.25 5.56
CA LEU A 354 9.46 22.80 5.14
C LEU A 354 8.98 23.54 3.89
N SER A 355 9.20 24.87 3.86
CA SER A 355 8.79 25.68 2.73
C SER A 355 9.43 25.25 1.40
N ILE A 356 10.70 24.83 1.44
CA ILE A 356 11.45 24.36 0.29
C ILE A 356 11.11 22.88 0.01
N PHE A 357 11.02 22.05 1.03
CA PHE A 357 10.73 20.63 0.91
C PHE A 357 9.37 20.34 0.28
N ILE A 358 8.34 21.14 0.58
CA ILE A 358 7.04 21.02 -0.11
C ILE A 358 7.20 21.22 -1.61
N ILE A 359 8.01 22.15 -2.08
CA ILE A 359 8.25 22.35 -3.51
C ILE A 359 8.97 21.14 -4.11
N MET A 360 10.03 20.68 -3.45
CA MET A 360 10.83 19.54 -3.92
C MET A 360 10.02 18.23 -3.94
N THR A 361 9.23 17.97 -2.89
CA THR A 361 8.37 16.79 -2.87
C THR A 361 7.21 16.87 -3.84
N THR A 362 6.71 18.08 -4.14
CA THR A 362 5.70 18.28 -5.19
C THR A 362 6.26 17.92 -6.56
N TRP A 363 7.48 18.33 -6.86
CA TRP A 363 8.17 17.91 -8.08
C TRP A 363 8.34 16.38 -8.13
N ARG A 364 8.78 15.75 -7.03
CA ARG A 364 8.92 14.30 -6.89
C ARG A 364 7.61 13.55 -7.16
N LEU A 365 6.44 14.12 -6.80
CA LEU A 365 5.13 13.53 -7.03
C LEU A 365 4.85 13.25 -8.52
N VAL A 366 5.37 14.08 -9.43
CA VAL A 366 5.25 13.83 -10.88
C VAL A 366 6.01 12.55 -11.25
N GLY A 367 7.23 12.42 -10.76
CA GLY A 367 8.06 11.22 -10.94
C GLY A 367 7.40 9.97 -10.37
N GLU A 368 6.92 10.04 -9.11
CA GLU A 368 6.20 8.96 -8.45
C GLU A 368 4.96 8.55 -9.24
N GLY A 369 4.19 9.52 -9.75
CA GLY A 369 3.00 9.25 -10.56
C GLY A 369 3.31 8.47 -11.84
N ILE A 370 4.33 8.87 -12.58
CA ILE A 370 4.78 8.19 -13.81
C ILE A 370 5.27 6.77 -13.49
N ASN A 371 6.21 6.63 -12.55
CA ASN A 371 6.80 5.34 -12.21
C ASN A 371 5.78 4.37 -11.61
N THR A 372 4.91 4.84 -10.72
CA THR A 372 3.84 4.01 -10.16
C THR A 372 2.88 3.53 -11.25
N CYS A 373 2.52 4.39 -12.22
CA CYS A 373 1.69 3.97 -13.35
C CYS A 373 2.39 2.95 -14.24
N LEU A 374 3.68 3.12 -14.53
CA LEU A 374 4.42 2.22 -15.39
C LEU A 374 4.81 0.92 -14.66
N ILE A 375 5.46 1.00 -13.52
CA ILE A 375 5.98 -0.17 -12.78
C ILE A 375 4.82 -0.94 -12.13
N CYS A 376 4.04 -0.27 -11.26
CA CYS A 376 2.98 -0.93 -10.52
C CYS A 376 1.70 -1.12 -11.36
N GLY A 377 1.45 -0.24 -12.34
CA GLY A 377 0.29 -0.31 -13.23
C GLY A 377 0.53 -1.20 -14.44
N CYS A 378 1.38 -0.75 -15.37
CA CYS A 378 1.58 -1.38 -16.66
C CYS A 378 2.36 -2.70 -16.56
N PHE A 379 3.55 -2.69 -15.95
CA PHE A 379 4.42 -3.87 -15.94
C PHE A 379 3.86 -4.98 -15.07
N ARG A 380 3.38 -4.66 -13.85
CA ARG A 380 2.70 -5.66 -13.01
C ARG A 380 1.45 -6.21 -13.70
N GLY A 381 0.61 -5.34 -14.29
CA GLY A 381 -0.58 -5.75 -15.04
C GLY A 381 -0.29 -6.59 -16.27
N GLY A 382 0.85 -6.37 -16.91
CA GLY A 382 1.38 -7.16 -18.03
C GLY A 382 2.08 -8.45 -17.62
N GLY A 383 2.18 -8.76 -16.33
CA GLY A 383 2.85 -9.97 -15.84
C GLY A 383 4.36 -9.85 -15.63
N ASP A 384 4.94 -8.67 -15.87
CA ASP A 384 6.39 -8.41 -15.72
C ASP A 384 6.73 -7.65 -14.42
N SER A 385 6.31 -8.23 -13.28
CA SER A 385 6.65 -7.69 -11.95
C SER A 385 8.16 -7.73 -11.65
N ARG A 386 8.92 -8.62 -12.30
CA ARG A 386 10.35 -8.78 -12.06
C ARG A 386 11.14 -7.56 -12.49
N PHE A 387 10.83 -6.98 -13.64
CA PHE A 387 11.53 -5.81 -14.14
C PHE A 387 11.41 -4.64 -13.17
N GLY A 388 10.19 -4.36 -12.67
CA GLY A 388 9.97 -3.31 -11.69
C GLY A 388 10.77 -3.52 -10.40
N MET A 389 10.75 -4.74 -9.85
CA MET A 389 11.55 -5.10 -8.68
C MET A 389 13.06 -4.85 -8.89
N ILE A 390 13.60 -5.29 -10.02
CA ILE A 390 15.05 -5.16 -10.31
C ILE A 390 15.42 -3.67 -10.44
N VAL A 391 14.63 -2.90 -11.19
CA VAL A 391 14.91 -1.47 -11.41
C VAL A 391 14.83 -0.70 -10.10
N ASP A 392 13.77 -0.87 -9.32
CA ASP A 392 13.64 -0.18 -8.03
C ASP A 392 14.76 -0.59 -7.07
N SER A 393 15.10 -1.89 -7.00
CA SER A 393 16.20 -2.36 -6.13
C SER A 393 17.54 -1.73 -6.49
N ILE A 394 17.88 -1.70 -7.79
CA ILE A 394 19.14 -1.13 -8.27
C ILE A 394 19.17 0.38 -8.03
N PHE A 395 18.17 1.11 -8.49
CA PHE A 395 18.21 2.58 -8.41
C PHE A 395 18.09 3.09 -6.97
N MET A 396 17.27 2.46 -6.13
CA MET A 396 17.15 2.87 -4.73
C MET A 396 18.43 2.58 -3.92
N TRP A 397 19.00 1.36 -4.05
CA TRP A 397 20.09 0.91 -3.16
C TRP A 397 21.49 1.14 -3.72
N LEU A 398 21.67 1.21 -5.02
CA LEU A 398 22.99 1.46 -5.63
C LEU A 398 23.17 2.90 -6.11
N VAL A 399 22.07 3.69 -6.22
CA VAL A 399 22.14 5.07 -6.70
C VAL A 399 21.58 6.03 -5.66
N ALA A 400 20.29 6.03 -5.39
CA ALA A 400 19.62 7.08 -4.58
C ALA A 400 20.09 7.12 -3.12
N VAL A 401 20.09 5.97 -2.41
CA VAL A 401 20.54 5.92 -1.01
C VAL A 401 22.02 6.25 -0.88
N PRO A 402 22.94 5.65 -1.66
CA PRO A 402 24.36 6.03 -1.62
C PRO A 402 24.62 7.48 -2.02
N ALA A 403 23.94 8.01 -3.04
CA ALA A 403 24.10 9.41 -3.44
C ALA A 403 23.68 10.36 -2.33
N THR A 404 22.55 10.08 -1.66
CA THR A 404 22.07 10.87 -0.50
C THR A 404 23.06 10.78 0.66
N PHE A 405 23.59 9.58 0.95
CA PHE A 405 24.61 9.37 1.98
C PHE A 405 25.90 10.16 1.67
N LEU A 406 26.40 10.07 0.44
CA LEU A 406 27.60 10.82 0.00
C LEU A 406 27.37 12.34 0.09
N ALA A 407 26.20 12.82 -0.34
CA ALA A 407 25.84 14.23 -0.27
C ALA A 407 25.85 14.72 1.21
N ALA A 408 25.31 13.91 2.13
CA ALA A 408 25.21 14.28 3.55
C ALA A 408 26.55 14.20 4.29
N TYR A 409 27.30 13.11 4.14
CA TYR A 409 28.43 12.82 5.03
C TYR A 409 29.81 13.03 4.40
N VAL A 410 29.93 12.78 3.11
CA VAL A 410 31.23 12.93 2.41
C VAL A 410 31.38 14.35 1.87
N PHE A 411 30.41 14.81 1.08
CA PHE A 411 30.45 16.15 0.51
C PHE A 411 29.94 17.23 1.48
N LYS A 412 29.27 16.83 2.56
CA LYS A 412 28.73 17.75 3.59
C LYS A 412 27.94 18.90 2.98
N LEU A 413 27.11 18.60 2.00
CA LEU A 413 26.29 19.60 1.33
C LEU A 413 25.29 20.25 2.33
N PRO A 414 24.86 21.48 2.07
CA PRO A 414 23.78 22.09 2.84
C PRO A 414 22.54 21.19 2.87
N PRO A 415 21.78 21.14 3.98
CA PRO A 415 20.65 20.22 4.16
C PRO A 415 19.63 20.22 3.02
N VAL A 416 19.38 21.39 2.43
CA VAL A 416 18.46 21.55 1.28
C VAL A 416 18.94 20.76 0.05
N TRP A 417 20.26 20.75 -0.22
CA TRP A 417 20.81 20.01 -1.34
C TRP A 417 20.82 18.50 -1.10
N VAL A 418 21.03 18.06 0.16
CA VAL A 418 20.89 16.64 0.51
C VAL A 418 19.45 16.19 0.25
N TYR A 419 18.47 17.00 0.64
CA TYR A 419 17.07 16.72 0.38
C TYR A 419 16.74 16.71 -1.11
N PHE A 420 17.32 17.63 -1.89
CA PHE A 420 17.16 17.64 -3.35
C PHE A 420 17.67 16.33 -3.98
N VAL A 421 18.89 15.90 -3.63
CA VAL A 421 19.47 14.63 -4.12
C VAL A 421 18.52 13.46 -3.77
N MET A 422 17.99 13.41 -2.56
CA MET A 422 17.04 12.39 -2.14
C MET A 422 15.78 12.35 -3.04
N THR A 423 15.29 13.53 -3.47
CA THR A 423 14.07 13.60 -4.32
C THR A 423 14.29 13.21 -5.78
N LEU A 424 15.54 12.98 -6.21
CA LEU A 424 15.85 12.50 -7.56
C LEU A 424 15.58 11.01 -7.75
N ASP A 425 15.34 10.25 -6.69
CA ASP A 425 15.10 8.79 -6.67
C ASP A 425 14.08 8.32 -7.73
N GLU A 426 13.06 9.13 -8.01
CA GLU A 426 12.04 8.82 -9.00
C GLU A 426 12.46 9.15 -10.44
N PHE A 427 13.38 10.08 -10.63
CA PHE A 427 13.80 10.53 -11.96
C PHE A 427 14.95 9.71 -12.54
N GLU A 428 15.85 9.24 -11.70
CA GLU A 428 17.04 8.46 -12.09
C GLU A 428 16.67 7.18 -12.85
N LYS A 429 15.60 6.50 -12.45
CA LYS A 429 15.13 5.24 -13.06
C LYS A 429 14.27 5.45 -14.31
N MET A 430 13.73 6.65 -14.55
CA MET A 430 12.84 6.93 -15.67
C MET A 430 13.36 6.52 -17.03
N PRO A 431 14.62 6.82 -17.43
CA PRO A 431 15.11 6.44 -18.74
C PRO A 431 15.00 4.94 -19.01
N VAL A 432 15.38 4.12 -18.03
CA VAL A 432 15.32 2.65 -18.12
C VAL A 432 13.87 2.16 -18.15
N VAL A 433 13.00 2.74 -17.33
CA VAL A 433 11.57 2.44 -17.28
C VAL A 433 10.90 2.77 -18.63
N PHE A 434 11.18 3.93 -19.22
CA PHE A 434 10.62 4.30 -20.53
C PHE A 434 11.14 3.43 -21.67
N ILE A 435 12.43 3.09 -21.68
CA ILE A 435 12.98 2.16 -22.68
C ILE A 435 12.25 0.81 -22.64
N HIS A 436 12.04 0.27 -21.44
CA HIS A 436 11.32 -1.00 -21.29
C HIS A 436 9.85 -0.87 -21.70
N TYR A 437 9.20 0.23 -21.32
CA TYR A 437 7.83 0.51 -21.72
C TYR A 437 7.65 0.54 -23.24
N PHE A 438 8.50 1.25 -23.96
CA PHE A 438 8.41 1.35 -25.43
C PHE A 438 8.77 0.05 -26.15
N ARG A 439 9.59 -0.81 -25.53
CA ARG A 439 9.89 -2.15 -26.07
C ARG A 439 8.68 -3.10 -26.03
N LYS A 440 7.63 -2.77 -25.29
CA LYS A 440 6.38 -3.53 -25.15
C LYS A 440 6.55 -5.00 -24.70
N LYS A 441 7.73 -5.40 -24.22
CA LYS A 441 7.98 -6.78 -23.75
C LYS A 441 7.19 -7.15 -22.50
N TRP A 442 6.68 -6.16 -21.78
CA TRP A 442 5.84 -6.31 -20.59
C TRP A 442 4.39 -6.72 -20.92
N LEU A 443 3.95 -6.62 -22.18
CA LEU A 443 2.61 -7.01 -22.64
C LEU A 443 2.55 -8.53 -22.85
N THR A 444 2.30 -9.29 -21.80
CA THR A 444 2.29 -10.76 -21.84
C THR A 444 0.96 -11.29 -21.36
N ASN A 445 0.32 -12.13 -22.19
CA ASN A 445 -0.79 -12.97 -21.76
C ASN A 445 -0.22 -14.18 -21.01
N ILE A 446 -0.51 -14.29 -19.71
CA ILE A 446 -0.02 -15.36 -18.83
C ILE A 446 -1.09 -16.43 -18.58
N THR A 447 -2.25 -16.32 -19.23
CA THR A 447 -3.31 -17.30 -19.07
C THR A 447 -2.96 -18.62 -19.77
N ARG A 448 -3.38 -19.71 -19.18
CA ARG A 448 -3.24 -21.08 -19.72
C ARG A 448 -4.60 -21.72 -19.80
N ASP A 449 -4.72 -22.81 -20.59
CA ASP A 449 -5.87 -23.70 -20.55
C ASP A 449 -5.62 -24.73 -19.46
N PHE A 450 -6.57 -24.83 -18.54
CA PHE A 450 -6.61 -25.88 -17.53
C PHE A 450 -7.84 -26.76 -17.82
N ASP A 451 -7.59 -27.96 -18.24
CA ASP A 451 -8.59 -29.01 -18.45
C ASP A 451 -9.36 -29.37 -17.16
#